data_709069f07b248cfeae41762ecccff627
#
_entry.id   709069f07b248cfeae41762ecccff627
#
_cell.length_a   1.000
_cell.length_b   1.000
_cell.length_c   1.000
_cell.angle_alpha   90.00
_cell.angle_beta   90.00
_cell.angle_gamma   90.00
#
_symmetry.space_group_name_H-M   'P 1'
#
loop_
_entity.id
_entity.type
_entity.pdbx_description
1 polymer ?
#
loop_
_entity_poly.entity_id
_entity_poly.type
_entity_poly.pdbx_seq_one_letter_code
_entity_poly.pdbx_strand_id
1 'polypeptide(L)'
;MAFAEYEVLIARDAMTVYDFVVDGLNNPLWRSGIRSIKLLSGTTGRKGALYQQTLSGPGGRPIAADFEITEARPGAEVRFVVVAGPARPTGGYYLSTEGEATRLRFALRYEPKGLKRLLDGLIQSTMVDEVAQLEKLKAVIEALPASA
;
A
#
# COMPACT_ATOMS: atom_id res chain seq x y z
N MET A 1 19.62 3.02 -2.00
CA MET A 1 18.35 2.29 -1.93
C MET A 1 17.59 2.71 -0.68
N ALA A 2 16.29 2.98 -0.86
CA ALA A 2 15.42 3.27 0.27
C ALA A 2 14.53 2.05 0.54
N PHE A 3 14.34 1.74 1.82
CA PHE A 3 13.50 0.62 2.27
C PHE A 3 12.84 0.98 3.59
N ALA A 4 11.55 0.68 3.70
CA ALA A 4 10.82 0.85 4.95
C ALA A 4 9.80 -0.26 5.10
N GLU A 5 9.57 -0.69 6.34
CA GLU A 5 8.51 -1.66 6.64
C GLU A 5 7.90 -1.38 8.01
N TYR A 6 6.68 -1.87 8.19
CA TYR A 6 5.92 -1.72 9.43
C TYR A 6 5.03 -2.93 9.60
N GLU A 7 4.79 -3.31 10.84
CA GLU A 7 3.90 -4.44 11.16
C GLU A 7 2.83 -4.04 12.16
N VAL A 8 1.64 -4.62 11.98
CA VAL A 8 0.55 -4.50 12.95
C VAL A 8 -0.11 -5.87 13.13
N LEU A 9 -0.70 -6.09 14.30
CA LEU A 9 -1.54 -7.25 14.55
C LEU A 9 -2.99 -6.78 14.51
N ILE A 10 -3.77 -7.33 13.58
CA ILE A 10 -5.16 -6.94 13.34
C ILE A 10 -6.09 -8.02 13.88
N ALA A 11 -7.06 -7.65 14.71
CA ALA A 11 -8.00 -8.58 15.33
C ALA A 11 -9.09 -9.02 14.35
N ARG A 12 -8.68 -9.52 13.18
CA ARG A 12 -9.55 -10.08 12.15
C ARG A 12 -8.80 -11.21 11.44
N ASP A 13 -9.54 -12.09 10.78
CA ASP A 13 -8.96 -13.20 10.04
C ASP A 13 -8.23 -12.73 8.76
N ALA A 14 -7.36 -13.59 8.24
CA ALA A 14 -6.49 -13.24 7.12
C ALA A 14 -7.27 -12.87 5.85
N MET A 15 -8.38 -13.54 5.56
CA MET A 15 -9.16 -13.22 4.36
C MET A 15 -9.84 -11.86 4.47
N THR A 16 -10.34 -11.49 5.65
CA THR A 16 -10.91 -10.16 5.87
C THR A 16 -9.86 -9.07 5.65
N VAL A 17 -8.65 -9.25 6.20
CA VAL A 17 -7.54 -8.32 6.00
C VAL A 17 -7.12 -8.28 4.54
N TYR A 18 -6.97 -9.45 3.93
CA TYR A 18 -6.57 -9.58 2.53
C TYR A 18 -7.54 -8.86 1.59
N ASP A 19 -8.84 -9.13 1.73
CA ASP A 19 -9.86 -8.54 0.88
C ASP A 19 -9.85 -7.02 0.95
N PHE A 20 -9.50 -6.47 2.12
CA PHE A 20 -9.40 -5.03 2.28
C PHE A 20 -8.15 -4.46 1.58
N VAL A 21 -6.97 -5.06 1.79
CA VAL A 21 -5.71 -4.49 1.26
C VAL A 21 -5.54 -4.73 -0.23
N VAL A 22 -6.11 -5.80 -0.78
CA VAL A 22 -5.96 -6.11 -2.22
C VAL A 22 -6.80 -5.18 -3.09
N ASP A 23 -7.82 -4.55 -2.53
CA ASP A 23 -8.64 -3.58 -3.24
C ASP A 23 -8.03 -2.19 -3.09
N GLY A 24 -7.33 -1.74 -4.13
CA GLY A 24 -6.69 -0.43 -4.14
C GLY A 24 -7.66 0.73 -3.92
N LEU A 25 -8.94 0.55 -4.24
CA LEU A 25 -9.94 1.60 -4.03
C LEU A 25 -10.16 1.89 -2.54
N ASN A 26 -9.70 1.03 -1.64
CA ASN A 26 -9.74 1.26 -0.20
C ASN A 26 -8.58 2.15 0.30
N ASN A 27 -7.57 2.40 -0.52
CA ASN A 27 -6.39 3.16 -0.10
C ASN A 27 -6.72 4.52 0.55
N PRO A 28 -7.67 5.32 0.01
CA PRO A 28 -7.99 6.60 0.64
C PRO A 28 -8.56 6.50 2.05
N LEU A 29 -9.03 5.33 2.47
CA LEU A 29 -9.61 5.14 3.79
C LEU A 29 -8.56 5.14 4.90
N TRP A 30 -7.31 4.84 4.57
CA TRP A 30 -6.25 4.73 5.58
C TRP A 30 -4.94 5.45 5.22
N ARG A 31 -4.71 5.76 3.94
CA ARG A 31 -3.52 6.51 3.51
C ARG A 31 -3.85 7.97 3.32
N SER A 32 -3.06 8.84 3.91
CA SER A 32 -3.21 10.28 3.72
C SER A 32 -2.63 10.71 2.38
N GLY A 33 -3.10 11.84 1.86
CA GLY A 33 -2.54 12.45 0.66
C GLY A 33 -3.01 11.89 -0.66
N ILE A 34 -3.95 10.95 -0.68
CA ILE A 34 -4.53 10.45 -1.92
C ILE A 34 -5.67 11.38 -2.33
N ARG A 35 -5.54 12.02 -3.49
CA ARG A 35 -6.58 12.90 -4.04
C ARG A 35 -7.66 12.13 -4.78
N SER A 36 -7.25 11.13 -5.56
CA SER A 36 -8.17 10.32 -6.34
C SER A 36 -7.56 8.97 -6.66
N ILE A 37 -8.41 7.98 -6.83
CA ILE A 37 -8.01 6.66 -7.26
C ILE A 37 -9.16 6.02 -8.03
N LYS A 38 -8.83 5.32 -9.13
CA LYS A 38 -9.81 4.56 -9.91
C LYS A 38 -9.12 3.36 -10.57
N LEU A 39 -9.89 2.33 -10.84
CA LEU A 39 -9.42 1.19 -11.62
C LEU A 39 -9.37 1.57 -13.10
N LEU A 40 -8.20 1.45 -13.73
CA LEU A 40 -8.03 1.72 -15.16
C LEU A 40 -8.26 0.47 -16.00
N SER A 41 -7.75 -0.68 -15.56
CA SER A 41 -7.85 -1.94 -16.31
C SER A 41 -7.67 -3.12 -15.37
N GLY A 42 -8.04 -4.29 -15.86
CA GLY A 42 -8.01 -5.50 -15.06
C GLY A 42 -9.24 -5.62 -14.16
N THR A 43 -9.15 -6.48 -13.17
CA THR A 43 -10.23 -6.74 -12.21
C THR A 43 -9.75 -6.37 -10.81
N THR A 44 -10.55 -5.58 -10.09
CA THR A 44 -10.27 -5.22 -8.70
C THR A 44 -9.97 -6.47 -7.88
N GLY A 45 -8.89 -6.40 -7.09
CA GLY A 45 -8.50 -7.50 -6.22
C GLY A 45 -7.79 -8.65 -6.91
N ARG A 46 -7.34 -8.46 -8.13
CA ARG A 46 -6.67 -9.51 -8.90
C ARG A 46 -5.31 -9.03 -9.42
N LYS A 47 -4.41 -9.99 -9.63
CA LYS A 47 -3.14 -9.73 -10.32
C LYS A 47 -3.42 -9.10 -11.68
N GLY A 48 -2.66 -8.06 -12.02
CA GLY A 48 -2.82 -7.31 -13.26
C GLY A 48 -3.75 -6.10 -13.14
N ALA A 49 -4.45 -5.93 -12.02
CA ALA A 49 -5.27 -4.74 -11.81
C ALA A 49 -4.39 -3.51 -11.82
N LEU A 50 -4.73 -2.52 -12.64
CA LEU A 50 -4.03 -1.25 -12.77
C LEU A 50 -4.90 -0.13 -12.25
N TYR A 51 -4.39 0.62 -11.28
CA TYR A 51 -5.10 1.73 -10.66
C TYR A 51 -4.44 3.05 -11.02
N GLN A 52 -5.25 4.04 -11.41
CA GLN A 52 -4.78 5.40 -11.55
C GLN A 52 -4.92 6.09 -10.20
N GLN A 53 -3.81 6.52 -9.65
CA GLN A 53 -3.78 7.17 -8.34
C GLN A 53 -3.06 8.51 -8.45
N THR A 54 -3.66 9.54 -7.86
CA THR A 54 -3.07 10.87 -7.79
C THR A 54 -2.87 11.25 -6.33
N LEU A 55 -1.67 11.66 -5.99
CA LEU A 55 -1.29 12.09 -4.64
C LEU A 55 -1.16 13.60 -4.57
N SER A 56 -1.27 14.14 -3.35
CA SER A 56 -0.88 15.52 -3.06
C SER A 56 0.60 15.54 -2.78
N GLY A 57 1.36 16.17 -3.65
CA GLY A 57 2.80 16.34 -3.48
C GLY A 57 3.17 17.62 -2.76
N PRO A 58 4.48 17.97 -2.76
CA PRO A 58 4.98 19.22 -2.15
C PRO A 58 4.25 20.44 -2.70
N GLY A 59 3.84 21.35 -1.80
CA GLY A 59 3.09 22.54 -2.19
C GLY A 59 1.66 22.26 -2.66
N GLY A 60 1.14 21.06 -2.39
CA GLY A 60 -0.21 20.68 -2.79
C GLY A 60 -0.35 20.31 -4.26
N ARG A 61 0.76 20.15 -4.99
CA ARG A 61 0.72 19.78 -6.41
C ARG A 61 0.31 18.33 -6.60
N PRO A 62 -0.51 18.03 -7.62
CA PRO A 62 -0.87 16.65 -7.91
C PRO A 62 0.34 15.87 -8.45
N ILE A 63 0.54 14.65 -7.94
CA ILE A 63 1.59 13.75 -8.39
C ILE A 63 0.95 12.43 -8.79
N ALA A 64 1.27 11.95 -10.01
CA ALA A 64 0.82 10.65 -10.47
C ALA A 64 1.55 9.55 -9.69
N ALA A 65 0.80 8.53 -9.28
CA ALA A 65 1.33 7.37 -8.58
C ALA A 65 0.53 6.12 -8.95
N ASP A 66 0.25 5.95 -10.24
CA ASP A 66 -0.46 4.78 -10.73
C ASP A 66 0.30 3.51 -10.35
N PHE A 67 -0.41 2.46 -10.00
CA PHE A 67 0.24 1.21 -9.60
C PHE A 67 -0.51 -0.01 -10.13
N GLU A 68 0.26 -1.07 -10.33
CA GLU A 68 -0.24 -2.35 -10.80
C GLU A 68 -0.05 -3.41 -9.72
N ILE A 69 -1.06 -4.26 -9.53
CA ILE A 69 -0.95 -5.43 -8.67
C ILE A 69 -0.15 -6.50 -9.42
N THR A 70 1.03 -6.82 -8.93
CA THR A 70 1.93 -7.79 -9.56
C THR A 70 1.80 -9.18 -8.99
N GLU A 71 1.28 -9.31 -7.77
CA GLU A 71 1.00 -10.60 -7.14
C GLU A 71 -0.18 -10.46 -6.20
N ALA A 72 -1.08 -11.44 -6.22
CA ALA A 72 -2.26 -11.47 -5.35
C ALA A 72 -2.51 -12.91 -4.93
N ARG A 73 -1.99 -13.29 -3.75
CA ARG A 73 -2.16 -14.62 -3.17
C ARG A 73 -3.13 -14.52 -2.00
N PRO A 74 -4.36 -15.02 -2.15
CA PRO A 74 -5.40 -14.86 -1.13
C PRO A 74 -4.96 -15.25 0.26
N GLY A 75 -5.16 -14.33 1.21
CA GLY A 75 -4.83 -14.53 2.61
C GLY A 75 -3.34 -14.52 2.94
N ALA A 76 -2.45 -14.36 1.95
CA ALA A 76 -1.01 -14.50 2.13
C ALA A 76 -0.21 -13.26 1.74
N GLU A 77 -0.40 -12.75 0.52
CA GLU A 77 0.37 -11.57 0.10
C GLU A 77 -0.28 -10.82 -1.06
N VAL A 78 0.03 -9.53 -1.13
CA VAL A 78 -0.30 -8.66 -2.26
C VAL A 78 0.96 -7.87 -2.57
N ARG A 79 1.43 -7.89 -3.82
CA ARG A 79 2.56 -7.06 -4.24
C ARG A 79 2.13 -6.11 -5.34
N PHE A 80 2.77 -4.95 -5.39
CA PHE A 80 2.48 -3.95 -6.39
C PHE A 80 3.74 -3.20 -6.82
N VAL A 81 3.65 -2.57 -7.98
CA VAL A 81 4.69 -1.67 -8.50
C VAL A 81 4.03 -0.36 -8.92
N VAL A 82 4.62 0.76 -8.51
CA VAL A 82 4.19 2.08 -8.99
C VAL A 82 4.76 2.27 -10.38
N VAL A 83 3.91 2.58 -11.35
CA VAL A 83 4.25 2.62 -12.78
C VAL A 83 4.19 4.02 -13.39
N ALA A 84 3.83 5.03 -12.62
CA ALA A 84 3.76 6.42 -13.10
C ALA A 84 4.26 7.36 -12.00
N GLY A 85 4.68 8.55 -12.42
CA GLY A 85 5.17 9.57 -11.51
C GLY A 85 6.67 9.59 -11.38
N PRO A 86 7.21 10.53 -10.56
CA PRO A 86 8.66 10.73 -10.43
C PRO A 86 9.36 9.64 -9.62
N ALA A 87 8.65 9.02 -8.68
CA ALA A 87 9.19 7.92 -7.88
C ALA A 87 8.33 6.69 -8.11
N ARG A 88 8.98 5.56 -8.43
CA ARG A 88 8.28 4.31 -8.77
C ARG A 88 8.74 3.18 -7.88
N PRO A 89 8.37 3.21 -6.59
CA PRO A 89 8.72 2.14 -5.67
C PRO A 89 7.96 0.86 -5.98
N THR A 90 8.48 -0.25 -5.45
CA THR A 90 7.73 -1.50 -5.33
C THR A 90 7.29 -1.66 -3.89
N GLY A 91 6.21 -2.40 -3.68
CA GLY A 91 5.72 -2.64 -2.34
C GLY A 91 4.99 -3.94 -2.21
N GLY A 92 4.69 -4.29 -0.98
CA GLY A 92 3.94 -5.50 -0.69
C GLY A 92 3.32 -5.51 0.69
N TYR A 93 2.24 -6.28 0.78
CA TYR A 93 1.56 -6.59 2.02
C TYR A 93 1.71 -8.10 2.24
N TYR A 94 2.18 -8.47 3.42
CA TYR A 94 2.45 -9.87 3.76
C TYR A 94 1.68 -10.23 5.01
N LEU A 95 0.88 -11.29 4.93
CA LEU A 95 -0.05 -11.69 5.98
C LEU A 95 0.35 -13.01 6.58
N SER A 96 0.26 -13.11 7.92
CA SER A 96 0.40 -14.39 8.61
C SER A 96 -0.64 -14.48 9.72
N THR A 97 -1.25 -15.66 9.86
CA THR A 97 -2.28 -15.89 10.86
C THR A 97 -1.66 -16.15 12.23
N GLU A 98 -2.17 -15.45 13.25
CA GLU A 98 -1.81 -15.67 14.65
C GLU A 98 -3.08 -15.85 15.46
N GLY A 99 -3.49 -17.11 15.68
CA GLY A 99 -4.76 -17.42 16.32
C GLY A 99 -5.93 -16.90 15.49
N GLU A 100 -6.76 -16.04 16.07
CA GLU A 100 -7.89 -15.39 15.38
C GLU A 100 -7.52 -14.06 14.77
N ALA A 101 -6.26 -13.64 14.91
CA ALA A 101 -5.75 -12.38 14.40
C ALA A 101 -4.83 -12.60 13.22
N THR A 102 -4.49 -11.51 12.54
CA THR A 102 -3.58 -11.51 11.41
C THR A 102 -2.47 -10.50 11.63
N ARG A 103 -1.23 -10.94 11.50
CA ARG A 103 -0.08 -10.05 11.44
C ARG A 103 0.07 -9.59 10.01
N LEU A 104 0.04 -8.28 9.82
CA LEU A 104 0.18 -7.65 8.51
C LEU A 104 1.46 -6.83 8.49
N ARG A 105 2.32 -7.08 7.49
CA ARG A 105 3.54 -6.32 7.25
C ARG A 105 3.40 -5.58 5.92
N PHE A 106 3.66 -4.28 5.94
CA PHE A 106 3.69 -3.44 4.74
C PHE A 106 5.13 -3.01 4.50
N ALA A 107 5.65 -3.30 3.32
CA ALA A 107 7.04 -2.99 2.95
C ALA A 107 7.06 -2.17 1.66
N LEU A 108 7.94 -1.18 1.61
CA LEU A 108 8.19 -0.36 0.42
C LEU A 108 9.68 -0.38 0.12
N ARG A 109 10.02 -0.46 -1.16
CA ARG A 109 11.40 -0.42 -1.65
C ARG A 109 11.49 0.51 -2.84
N TYR A 110 12.55 1.32 -2.84
CA TYR A 110 12.82 2.23 -3.95
C TYR A 110 14.33 2.29 -4.23
N GLU A 111 14.70 2.07 -5.50
CA GLU A 111 16.08 2.21 -5.97
C GLU A 111 16.17 3.42 -6.89
N PRO A 112 16.64 4.57 -6.39
CA PRO A 112 16.81 5.75 -7.22
C PRO A 112 17.97 5.54 -8.21
N LYS A 113 17.83 6.14 -9.41
CA LYS A 113 18.86 6.08 -10.45
C LYS A 113 19.42 7.47 -10.68
N GLY A 114 20.74 7.56 -10.93
CA GLY A 114 21.41 8.81 -11.27
C GLY A 114 21.34 9.84 -10.17
N LEU A 115 21.00 11.09 -10.53
CA LEU A 115 20.95 12.22 -9.59
C LEU A 115 19.91 12.06 -8.48
N LYS A 116 18.93 11.19 -8.66
CA LYS A 116 17.92 10.92 -7.63
C LYS A 116 18.51 10.28 -6.38
N ARG A 117 19.71 9.73 -6.45
CA ARG A 117 20.43 9.21 -5.29
C ARG A 117 20.68 10.27 -4.22
N LEU A 118 20.78 11.53 -4.61
CA LEU A 118 20.99 12.64 -3.69
C LEU A 118 19.76 12.88 -2.80
N LEU A 119 18.59 12.35 -3.18
CA LEU A 119 17.34 12.49 -2.44
C LEU A 119 16.99 11.25 -1.61
N ASP A 120 17.94 10.31 -1.50
CA ASP A 120 17.69 9.02 -0.83
C ASP A 120 17.19 9.19 0.61
N GLY A 121 17.79 10.10 1.37
CA GLY A 121 17.38 10.34 2.75
C GLY A 121 15.96 10.89 2.87
N LEU A 122 15.56 11.77 1.97
CA LEU A 122 14.21 12.34 1.95
C LEU A 122 13.18 11.28 1.56
N ILE A 123 13.51 10.47 0.55
CA ILE A 123 12.64 9.38 0.12
C ILE A 123 12.48 8.34 1.22
N GLN A 124 13.58 8.00 1.90
CA GLN A 124 13.57 7.06 3.02
C GLN A 124 12.63 7.55 4.13
N SER A 125 12.72 8.82 4.50
CA SER A 125 11.87 9.42 5.53
C SER A 125 10.39 9.38 5.13
N THR A 126 10.09 9.71 3.89
CA THR A 126 8.72 9.66 3.37
C THR A 126 8.16 8.24 3.42
N MET A 127 8.98 7.24 3.06
CA MET A 127 8.54 5.84 3.06
C MET A 127 8.29 5.34 4.48
N VAL A 128 9.11 5.76 5.45
CA VAL A 128 8.89 5.42 6.86
C VAL A 128 7.54 5.96 7.34
N ASP A 129 7.22 7.19 6.98
CA ASP A 129 5.93 7.80 7.35
C ASP A 129 4.76 7.08 6.67
N GLU A 130 4.93 6.67 5.41
CA GLU A 130 3.88 5.96 4.68
C GLU A 130 3.55 4.60 5.28
N VAL A 131 4.57 3.79 5.57
CA VAL A 131 4.31 2.45 6.12
C VAL A 131 3.72 2.52 7.53
N ALA A 132 4.05 3.55 8.29
CA ALA A 132 3.50 3.75 9.63
C ALA A 132 1.99 4.03 9.62
N GLN A 133 1.43 4.45 8.48
CA GLN A 133 -0.02 4.62 8.33
C GLN A 133 -0.77 3.29 8.45
N LEU A 134 -0.06 2.17 8.49
CA LEU A 134 -0.64 0.86 8.73
C LEU A 134 -1.42 0.80 10.06
N GLU A 135 -1.05 1.64 11.03
CA GLU A 135 -1.82 1.78 12.28
C GLU A 135 -3.25 2.24 12.01
N LYS A 136 -3.42 3.15 11.05
CA LYS A 136 -4.76 3.61 10.66
C LYS A 136 -5.52 2.52 9.92
N LEU A 137 -4.83 1.77 9.06
CA LEU A 137 -5.44 0.63 8.37
C LEU A 137 -5.99 -0.38 9.39
N LYS A 138 -5.20 -0.71 10.41
CA LYS A 138 -5.63 -1.59 11.50
C LYS A 138 -6.93 -1.07 12.13
N ALA A 139 -6.98 0.22 12.48
CA ALA A 139 -8.17 0.81 13.09
C ALA A 139 -9.38 0.74 12.17
N VAL A 140 -9.19 1.00 10.88
CA VAL A 140 -10.27 0.94 9.88
C VAL A 140 -10.82 -0.48 9.75
N ILE A 141 -9.93 -1.48 9.63
CA ILE A 141 -10.36 -2.88 9.48
C ILE A 141 -11.06 -3.38 10.75
N GLU A 142 -10.52 -3.05 11.92
CA GLU A 142 -11.10 -3.48 13.20
C GLU A 142 -12.46 -2.82 13.49
N ALA A 143 -12.74 -1.69 12.84
CA ALA A 143 -14.03 -1.02 12.92
C ALA A 143 -15.08 -1.60 11.97
N LEU A 144 -14.69 -2.46 11.02
CA LEU A 144 -15.64 -3.13 10.14
C LEU A 144 -16.49 -4.12 10.93
N PRO A 145 -17.77 -4.33 10.51
CA PRO A 145 -18.61 -5.35 11.16
C PRO A 145 -17.93 -6.71 11.09
N ALA A 146 -18.04 -7.48 12.17
CA ALA A 146 -17.57 -8.85 12.19
C ALA A 146 -18.37 -9.66 11.16
N SER A 147 -17.66 -10.54 10.41
CA SER A 147 -18.32 -11.45 9.47
C SER A 147 -19.26 -12.37 10.25
N ALA A 148 -20.50 -12.40 9.84
CA ALA A 148 -21.47 -13.32 10.42
C ALA A 148 -21.16 -14.74 10.00
#